data_6607945e764e10ad568c75628168f1db
#
_entry.id   6607945e764e10ad568c75628168f1db
#
_cell.length_a   1.000
_cell.length_b   1.000
_cell.length_c   1.000
_cell.angle_alpha   90.00
_cell.angle_beta   90.00
_cell.angle_gamma   90.00
#
_symmetry.space_group_name_H-M   'P 1'
#
loop_
_entity.id
_entity.type
_entity.pdbx_description
1 polymer ?
#
loop_
_entity_poly.entity_id
_entity_poly.type
_entity_poly.pdbx_seq_one_letter_code
_entity_poly.pdbx_strand_id
1 'polypeptide(L)'
;MVENRDIAEGRVGSVRDPAFLRAVRPILERFASYFRPEVRGFERLPPQGPFLLVGNHSGGQIPPDLPVLLTAWWRERGEDEPVYALFHSFFLGLPGLGSVMARAGALEAGPANARRSCAAEGF
;
A
#
# COMPACT_ATOMS: atom_id res chain seq x y z
N MET A 1 2.83 1.31 19.26
CA MET A 1 3.28 2.45 18.44
C MET A 1 4.41 1.97 17.54
N VAL A 2 4.28 2.16 16.24
CA VAL A 2 5.34 1.78 15.29
C VAL A 2 6.49 2.77 15.42
N GLU A 3 7.68 2.29 15.73
CA GLU A 3 8.85 3.15 15.79
C GLU A 3 9.28 3.57 14.38
N ASN A 4 9.65 4.84 14.22
CA ASN A 4 10.20 5.36 12.95
C ASN A 4 11.36 4.53 12.39
N ARG A 5 12.07 3.80 13.26
CA ARG A 5 13.15 2.88 12.89
C ARG A 5 12.67 1.70 12.05
N ASP A 6 11.51 1.12 12.38
CA ASP A 6 11.00 -0.04 11.65
C ASP A 6 10.59 0.34 10.22
N ILE A 7 10.14 1.59 10.03
CA ILE A 7 9.82 2.13 8.72
C ILE A 7 11.11 2.41 7.93
N ALA A 8 12.09 3.03 8.57
CA ALA A 8 13.38 3.38 7.94
C ALA A 8 14.25 2.16 7.65
N GLU A 9 14.23 1.15 8.53
CA GLU A 9 14.97 -0.10 8.35
C GLU A 9 14.28 -1.07 7.37
N GLY A 10 13.08 -0.71 6.87
CA GLY A 10 12.38 -1.47 5.84
C GLY A 10 12.08 -2.91 6.24
N ARG A 11 11.60 -3.11 7.46
CA ARG A 11 11.14 -4.44 7.90
C ARG A 11 9.81 -4.76 7.23
N VAL A 12 9.90 -5.25 6.01
CA VAL A 12 8.74 -5.64 5.23
C VAL A 12 7.94 -6.70 5.99
N GLY A 13 6.64 -6.46 6.12
CA GLY A 13 5.71 -7.38 6.76
C GLY A 13 5.57 -7.24 8.28
N SER A 14 6.52 -6.58 8.96
CA SER A 14 6.43 -6.43 10.43
C SER A 14 5.45 -5.33 10.87
N VAL A 15 5.18 -4.37 10.00
CA VAL A 15 4.38 -3.17 10.31
C VAL A 15 3.02 -3.21 9.64
N ARG A 16 2.90 -3.83 8.46
CA ARG A 16 1.62 -3.97 7.76
C ARG A 16 0.64 -4.79 8.62
N ASP A 17 -0.54 -4.24 8.84
CA ASP A 17 -1.54 -4.79 9.77
C ASP A 17 -2.87 -5.05 9.03
N PRO A 18 -3.15 -6.31 8.65
CA PRO A 18 -4.39 -6.66 7.97
C PRO A 18 -5.65 -6.35 8.78
N ALA A 19 -5.60 -6.45 10.10
CA ALA A 19 -6.74 -6.10 10.96
C ALA A 19 -7.05 -4.60 10.89
N PHE A 20 -6.01 -3.77 10.90
CA PHE A 20 -6.14 -2.33 10.69
C PHE A 20 -6.71 -2.01 9.30
N LEU A 21 -6.24 -2.69 8.26
CA LEU A 21 -6.74 -2.52 6.90
C LEU A 21 -8.22 -2.87 6.78
N ARG A 22 -8.66 -3.95 7.39
CA ARG A 22 -10.09 -4.30 7.45
C ARG A 22 -10.93 -3.24 8.14
N ALA A 23 -10.40 -2.65 9.21
CA ALA A 23 -11.09 -1.59 9.95
C ALA A 23 -11.22 -0.28 9.15
N VAL A 24 -10.20 0.10 8.39
CA VAL A 24 -10.19 1.34 7.60
C VAL A 24 -10.80 1.19 6.20
N ARG A 25 -10.93 -0.04 5.71
CA ARG A 25 -11.46 -0.33 4.37
C ARG A 25 -12.78 0.38 4.06
N PRO A 26 -13.81 0.36 4.93
CA PRO A 26 -15.07 1.05 4.63
C PRO A 26 -14.91 2.55 4.40
N ILE A 27 -13.99 3.18 5.14
CA ILE A 27 -13.69 4.61 5.01
C ILE A 27 -13.03 4.90 3.66
N LEU A 28 -12.04 4.09 3.29
CA LEU A 28 -11.34 4.24 2.01
C LEU A 28 -12.23 3.91 0.82
N GLU A 29 -13.09 2.91 0.93
CA GLU A 29 -14.07 2.59 -0.11
C GLU A 29 -15.06 3.73 -0.32
N ARG A 30 -15.52 4.37 0.77
CA ARG A 30 -16.39 5.54 0.68
C ARG A 30 -15.68 6.72 0.02
N PHE A 31 -14.43 6.96 0.37
CA PHE A 31 -13.61 8.00 -0.27
C PHE A 31 -13.40 7.72 -1.76
N ALA A 32 -13.01 6.51 -2.11
CA ALA A 32 -12.81 6.09 -3.49
C ALA A 32 -14.10 6.20 -4.32
N SER A 33 -15.24 5.83 -3.75
CA SER A 33 -16.54 5.86 -4.44
C SER A 33 -16.98 7.27 -4.85
N TYR A 34 -16.51 8.30 -4.13
CA TYR A 34 -16.78 9.70 -4.50
C TYR A 34 -16.31 10.02 -5.93
N PHE A 35 -15.20 9.44 -6.35
CA PHE A 35 -14.60 9.66 -7.68
C PHE A 35 -15.24 8.78 -8.77
N ARG A 36 -16.13 7.87 -8.41
CA ARG A 36 -16.75 6.90 -9.33
C ARG A 36 -15.72 6.18 -10.19
N PRO A 37 -14.68 5.59 -9.60
CA PRO A 37 -13.59 5.01 -10.35
C PRO A 37 -14.03 3.77 -11.10
N GLU A 38 -13.39 3.55 -12.23
CA GLU A 38 -13.48 2.30 -12.98
C GLU A 38 -12.09 1.68 -13.05
N VAL A 39 -11.93 0.53 -12.41
CA VAL A 39 -10.66 -0.20 -12.40
C VAL A 39 -10.80 -1.42 -13.30
N ARG A 40 -9.92 -1.52 -14.29
CA ARG A 40 -9.95 -2.58 -15.30
C ARG A 40 -8.60 -3.28 -15.36
N GLY A 41 -8.58 -4.53 -15.81
CA GLY A 41 -7.36 -5.25 -16.12
C GLY A 41 -6.81 -6.08 -14.98
N PHE A 42 -7.52 -6.26 -13.88
CA PHE A 42 -7.09 -7.15 -12.80
C PHE A 42 -6.86 -8.58 -13.28
N GLU A 43 -7.61 -9.03 -14.26
CA GLU A 43 -7.48 -10.34 -14.89
C GLU A 43 -6.14 -10.55 -15.62
N ARG A 44 -5.43 -9.47 -15.91
CA ARG A 44 -4.10 -9.48 -16.56
C ARG A 44 -2.96 -9.57 -15.57
N LEU A 45 -3.22 -9.37 -14.29
CA LEU A 45 -2.19 -9.46 -13.27
C LEU A 45 -1.80 -10.92 -13.03
N PRO A 46 -0.52 -11.20 -12.72
CA PRO A 46 -0.11 -12.54 -12.34
C PRO A 46 -0.96 -13.05 -11.17
N PRO A 47 -1.46 -14.30 -11.23
CA PRO A 47 -2.26 -14.84 -10.15
C PRO A 47 -1.46 -15.10 -8.88
N GLN A 48 -0.17 -15.33 -8.99
CA GLN A 48 0.73 -15.64 -7.88
C GLN A 48 2.12 -15.05 -8.12
N GLY A 49 2.88 -14.97 -7.05
CA GLY A 49 4.27 -14.55 -7.06
C GLY A 49 4.45 -13.04 -6.94
N PRO A 50 5.67 -12.62 -6.65
CA PRO A 50 6.00 -11.20 -6.56
C PRO A 50 6.01 -10.56 -7.94
N PHE A 51 5.39 -9.39 -8.06
CA PHE A 51 5.46 -8.55 -9.24
C PHE A 51 5.45 -7.06 -8.84
N LEU A 52 5.94 -6.22 -9.70
CA LEU A 52 5.98 -4.78 -9.51
C LEU A 52 4.94 -4.11 -10.40
N LEU A 53 4.05 -3.34 -9.78
CA LEU A 53 3.16 -2.43 -10.48
C LEU A 53 3.81 -1.06 -10.59
N VAL A 54 3.90 -0.56 -11.81
CA VAL A 54 4.41 0.78 -12.08
C VAL A 54 3.34 1.56 -12.82
N GLY A 55 2.99 2.72 -12.32
CA GLY A 55 1.96 3.56 -12.91
C GLY A 55 2.28 5.05 -12.78
N ASN A 56 1.58 5.86 -13.55
CA ASN A 56 1.62 7.30 -13.37
C ASN A 56 0.83 7.68 -12.12
N HIS A 57 1.44 8.55 -11.32
CA HIS A 57 0.80 9.11 -10.15
C HIS A 57 0.25 10.48 -10.50
N SER A 58 -1.05 10.65 -10.41
CA SER A 58 -1.72 11.90 -10.74
C SER A 58 -2.61 12.37 -9.60
N GLY A 59 -2.71 13.67 -9.39
CA GLY A 59 -3.74 14.23 -8.55
C GLY A 59 -3.32 15.05 -7.34
N GLY A 60 -2.33 15.86 -7.41
CA GLY A 60 -2.07 16.92 -6.41
C GLY A 60 -1.74 16.39 -5.01
N GLN A 61 -2.24 17.10 -3.98
CA GLN A 61 -1.88 16.84 -2.57
C GLN A 61 -2.60 15.61 -1.96
N ILE A 62 -3.77 15.28 -2.47
CA ILE A 62 -4.54 14.10 -2.01
C ILE A 62 -4.92 13.30 -3.25
N PRO A 63 -3.99 12.51 -3.79
CA PRO A 63 -4.25 11.73 -5.00
C PRO A 63 -5.23 10.60 -4.71
N PRO A 64 -6.30 10.48 -5.49
CA PRO A 64 -7.28 9.41 -5.31
C PRO A 64 -6.85 8.06 -5.86
N ASP A 65 -5.82 8.01 -6.67
CA ASP A 65 -5.37 6.82 -7.39
C ASP A 65 -4.97 5.68 -6.45
N LEU A 66 -4.22 5.97 -5.39
CA LEU A 66 -3.77 4.95 -4.47
C LEU A 66 -4.92 4.36 -3.63
N PRO A 67 -5.80 5.14 -2.98
CA PRO A 67 -6.99 4.59 -2.33
C PRO A 67 -7.89 3.79 -3.27
N VAL A 68 -8.06 4.24 -4.50
CA VAL A 68 -8.84 3.52 -5.52
C VAL A 68 -8.18 2.17 -5.83
N LEU A 69 -6.88 2.14 -6.07
CA LEU A 69 -6.15 0.91 -6.36
C LEU A 69 -6.20 -0.06 -5.17
N LEU A 70 -5.94 0.43 -3.96
CA LEU A 70 -5.98 -0.40 -2.75
C LEU A 70 -7.35 -1.02 -2.49
N THR A 71 -8.41 -0.24 -2.60
CA THR A 71 -9.77 -0.76 -2.39
C THR A 71 -10.18 -1.77 -3.46
N ALA A 72 -9.77 -1.55 -4.71
CA ALA A 72 -9.96 -2.51 -5.79
C ALA A 72 -9.17 -3.80 -5.53
N TRP A 73 -7.92 -3.69 -5.06
CA TRP A 73 -7.09 -4.83 -4.70
C TRP A 73 -7.74 -5.69 -3.62
N TRP A 74 -8.18 -5.06 -2.53
CA TRP A 74 -8.84 -5.77 -1.43
C TRP A 74 -10.14 -6.45 -1.85
N ARG A 75 -10.86 -5.84 -2.78
CA ARG A 75 -12.10 -6.43 -3.32
C ARG A 75 -11.82 -7.70 -4.13
N GLU A 76 -10.77 -7.68 -4.93
CA GLU A 76 -10.42 -8.79 -5.82
C GLU A 76 -9.60 -9.88 -5.11
N ARG A 77 -8.70 -9.50 -4.20
CA ARG A 77 -7.73 -10.41 -3.60
C ARG A 77 -7.76 -10.51 -2.07
N GLY A 78 -8.46 -9.59 -1.41
CA GLY A 78 -8.55 -9.53 0.04
C GLY A 78 -7.40 -8.76 0.69
N GLU A 79 -7.59 -8.41 1.95
CA GLU A 79 -6.62 -7.63 2.74
C GLU A 79 -5.42 -8.46 3.22
N ASP A 80 -5.56 -9.77 3.24
CA ASP A 80 -4.49 -10.67 3.68
C ASP A 80 -3.38 -10.83 2.64
N GLU A 81 -3.72 -10.68 1.35
CA GLU A 81 -2.70 -10.66 0.30
C GLU A 81 -1.90 -9.36 0.36
N PRO A 82 -0.59 -9.42 0.64
CA PRO A 82 0.19 -8.22 0.87
C PRO A 82 0.39 -7.41 -0.40
N VAL A 83 0.16 -6.12 -0.30
CA VAL A 83 0.54 -5.12 -1.28
C VAL A 83 1.29 -3.99 -0.58
N TYR A 84 2.42 -3.62 -1.12
CA TYR A 84 3.28 -2.57 -0.58
C TYR A 84 3.41 -1.43 -1.58
N ALA A 85 3.43 -0.20 -1.09
CA ALA A 85 3.65 0.98 -1.91
C ALA A 85 4.90 1.73 -1.43
N LEU A 86 5.69 2.21 -2.36
CA LEU A 86 6.90 2.97 -2.07
C LEU A 86 6.59 4.46 -2.01
N PHE A 87 6.96 5.08 -0.91
CA PHE A 87 6.74 6.50 -0.66
C PHE A 87 8.04 7.22 -0.35
N HIS A 88 8.07 8.51 -0.63
CA HIS A 88 9.18 9.36 -0.22
C HIS A 88 9.28 9.42 1.31
N SER A 89 10.50 9.37 1.83
CA SER A 89 10.79 9.40 3.27
C SER A 89 10.14 10.56 4.03
N PHE A 90 9.94 11.69 3.38
CA PHE A 90 9.27 12.85 3.96
C PHE A 90 7.88 12.51 4.52
N PHE A 91 7.06 11.80 3.75
CA PHE A 91 5.71 11.43 4.18
C PHE A 91 5.70 10.43 5.33
N LEU A 92 6.64 9.49 5.30
CA LEU A 92 6.76 8.47 6.34
C LEU A 92 7.34 9.03 7.65
N GLY A 93 8.06 10.15 7.56
CA GLY A 93 8.60 10.86 8.71
C GLY A 93 7.60 11.77 9.42
N LEU A 94 6.42 12.02 8.85
CA LEU A 94 5.42 12.88 9.47
C LEU A 94 4.79 12.19 10.68
N PRO A 95 4.70 12.90 11.85
CA PRO A 95 4.11 12.35 13.06
C PRO A 95 2.68 11.87 12.84
N GLY A 96 2.35 10.64 13.26
CA GLY A 96 1.04 10.03 13.11
C GLY A 96 0.75 9.49 11.70
N LEU A 97 0.96 10.28 10.66
CA LEU A 97 0.71 9.88 9.28
C LEU A 97 1.63 8.74 8.84
N GLY A 98 2.92 8.83 9.15
CA GLY A 98 3.88 7.78 8.80
C GLY A 98 3.50 6.43 9.40
N SER A 99 3.06 6.41 10.65
CA SER A 99 2.60 5.21 11.35
C SER A 99 1.36 4.59 10.69
N VAL A 100 0.37 5.41 10.34
CA VAL A 100 -0.84 4.96 9.63
C VAL A 100 -0.49 4.41 8.25
N MET A 101 0.35 5.10 7.50
CA MET A 101 0.77 4.67 6.17
C MET A 101 1.56 3.35 6.22
N ALA A 102 2.44 3.18 7.20
CA ALA A 102 3.21 1.96 7.38
C ALA A 102 2.31 0.75 7.70
N ARG A 103 1.31 0.92 8.53
CA ARG A 103 0.31 -0.12 8.82
C ARG A 103 -0.53 -0.48 7.58
N ALA A 104 -0.69 0.44 6.65
CA ALA A 104 -1.35 0.21 5.38
C ALA A 104 -0.43 -0.43 4.31
N GLY A 105 0.85 -0.60 4.58
CA GLY A 105 1.82 -1.21 3.67
C GLY A 105 2.73 -0.23 2.95
N ALA A 106 2.86 1.00 3.45
CA ALA A 106 3.81 1.96 2.90
C ALA A 106 5.24 1.65 3.34
N LEU A 107 6.18 1.74 2.40
CA LEU A 107 7.61 1.57 2.61
C LEU A 107 8.36 2.79 2.09
N GLU A 108 9.51 3.07 2.67
CA GLU A 108 10.38 4.11 2.13
C GLU A 108 10.90 3.71 0.74
N ALA A 109 10.80 4.64 -0.21
CA ALA A 109 11.24 4.42 -1.58
C ALA A 109 12.76 4.24 -1.64
N GLY A 110 13.19 3.08 -2.12
CA GLY A 110 14.59 2.75 -2.29
C GLY A 110 14.78 1.34 -2.83
N PRO A 111 15.92 1.06 -3.51
CA PRO A 111 16.17 -0.25 -4.11
C PRO A 111 16.14 -1.40 -3.11
N ALA A 112 16.61 -1.16 -1.90
CA ALA A 112 16.66 -2.18 -0.84
C ALA A 112 15.25 -2.60 -0.40
N ASN A 113 14.35 -1.65 -0.19
CA ASN A 113 12.97 -1.93 0.19
C ASN A 113 12.16 -2.55 -0.94
N ALA A 114 12.40 -2.12 -2.18
CA ALA A 114 11.79 -2.74 -3.35
C ALA A 114 12.17 -4.22 -3.49
N ARG A 115 13.46 -4.55 -3.29
CA ARG A 115 13.92 -5.94 -3.31
C ARG A 115 13.35 -6.78 -2.17
N ARG A 116 13.31 -6.20 -0.95
CA ARG A 116 12.78 -6.89 0.23
C ARG A 116 11.30 -7.19 0.11
N SER A 117 10.51 -6.25 -0.42
CA SER A 117 9.08 -6.48 -0.62
C SER A 117 8.81 -7.60 -1.61
N CYS A 118 9.53 -7.64 -2.73
CA CYS A 118 9.44 -8.74 -3.69
C CYS A 118 9.87 -10.08 -3.09
N ALA A 119 10.90 -10.10 -2.25
CA ALA A 119 11.37 -11.32 -1.59
C ALA A 119 10.38 -11.81 -0.51
N ALA A 120 9.74 -10.89 0.22
CA ALA A 120 8.77 -11.23 1.27
C ALA A 120 7.49 -11.87 0.72
N GLU A 121 7.10 -11.52 -0.50
CA GLU A 121 5.95 -12.13 -1.18
C GLU A 121 6.26 -13.51 -1.79
N GLY A 122 7.50 -13.91 -1.80
CA GLY A 122 7.94 -15.21 -2.34
C GLY A 122 7.71 -16.41 -1.42
N PHE A 123 6.92 -16.24 -0.38
CA PHE A 123 6.59 -17.30 0.56
C PHE A 123 5.19 -17.87 0.29
#